data_de5ab513eac0a2145a6a36b4ea575a60
#
_entry.id   de5ab513eac0a2145a6a36b4ea575a60
#
_cell.length_a   1.000
_cell.length_b   1.000
_cell.length_c   1.000
_cell.angle_alpha   90.00
_cell.angle_beta   90.00
_cell.angle_gamma   90.00
#
_symmetry.space_group_name_H-M   'P 1'
#
loop_
_entity.id
_entity.type
_entity.pdbx_description
1 polymer ?
#
loop_
_entity_poly.entity_id
_entity_poly.type
_entity_poly.pdbx_seq_one_letter_code
_entity_poly.pdbx_strand_id
1 'polypeptide(L)'
;MAVPHDLGVAGAGTVVLRLLRTRSLLMYSALLVAAVLALIAWVGVVALTMMLAGHRRRVVLATVAVSALVSLVVGGLAGRRLAVAAVRARTDRARERRLEAGRRKLVAWVSHDLRTPLAGLRAMAEALEDGVVSDPVTTADYHRRIRVETDRMTQLVDDLFELSRINAGALRLVPTAVPLYDVVSDAIAGVAALATSRRITVLAAETGWPVVHAGEPELARVVQNLLINSIHYTPADGTVHIAAGHDRDSVWLSVSDTCGGIPEHDLNRIFDVAFRGEHGRTPSTKGGGLGLAIVRGLIEAHGGHVGVRNVTGGCRFEIRLPAATASAVE
;
A
#
# COMPACT_ATOMS: atom_id res chain seq x y z
N MET A 1 32.17 -3.07 -28.72
CA MET A 1 32.43 -3.03 -27.26
C MET A 1 32.23 -1.60 -26.81
N ALA A 2 31.11 -1.31 -26.22
CA ALA A 2 30.82 -0.01 -25.60
C ALA A 2 30.29 -0.30 -24.17
N VAL A 3 31.04 0.18 -23.17
CA VAL A 3 30.75 0.04 -21.74
C VAL A 3 29.74 1.15 -21.37
N PRO A 4 28.66 0.86 -20.66
CA PRO A 4 27.72 1.89 -20.24
C PRO A 4 28.29 2.64 -19.02
N HIS A 5 28.54 3.94 -19.20
CA HIS A 5 29.02 4.88 -18.17
C HIS A 5 27.91 5.48 -17.27
N ASP A 6 26.66 5.01 -17.33
CA ASP A 6 25.52 5.70 -16.70
C ASP A 6 25.17 5.26 -15.27
N LEU A 7 25.85 4.27 -14.70
CA LEU A 7 25.58 3.81 -13.33
C LEU A 7 26.31 4.60 -12.22
N GLY A 8 27.28 5.44 -12.59
CA GLY A 8 28.11 6.20 -11.64
C GLY A 8 27.50 7.53 -11.16
N VAL A 9 26.70 8.19 -12.01
CA VAL A 9 26.26 9.57 -11.78
C VAL A 9 25.07 9.64 -10.79
N ALA A 10 24.14 8.68 -10.86
CA ALA A 10 23.00 8.63 -9.94
C ALA A 10 23.41 8.28 -8.49
N GLY A 11 24.43 7.44 -8.31
CA GLY A 11 24.98 7.09 -7.01
C GLY A 11 25.75 8.24 -6.35
N ALA A 12 26.54 8.99 -7.12
CA ALA A 12 27.29 10.14 -6.62
C ALA A 12 26.39 11.29 -6.18
N GLY A 13 25.30 11.57 -6.92
CA GLY A 13 24.31 12.61 -6.57
C GLY A 13 23.60 12.33 -5.24
N THR A 14 23.21 11.09 -4.98
CA THR A 14 22.56 10.72 -3.73
C THR A 14 23.52 10.74 -2.53
N VAL A 15 24.79 10.38 -2.72
CA VAL A 15 25.82 10.46 -1.67
C VAL A 15 26.17 11.91 -1.38
N VAL A 16 26.30 12.78 -2.40
CA VAL A 16 26.55 14.21 -2.23
C VAL A 16 25.37 14.92 -1.55
N LEU A 17 24.13 14.60 -1.93
CA LEU A 17 22.94 15.12 -1.24
C LEU A 17 22.82 14.63 0.22
N ARG A 18 23.21 13.40 0.51
CA ARG A 18 23.30 12.89 1.91
C ARG A 18 24.39 13.59 2.70
N LEU A 19 25.58 13.80 2.11
CA LEU A 19 26.69 14.51 2.73
C LEU A 19 26.39 16.01 2.97
N LEU A 20 25.69 16.66 2.04
CA LEU A 20 25.26 18.05 2.20
C LEU A 20 24.17 18.17 3.26
N ARG A 21 23.26 17.19 3.37
CA ARG A 21 22.18 17.16 4.38
C ARG A 21 22.72 16.87 5.79
N THR A 22 23.73 16.04 5.93
CA THR A 22 24.42 15.79 7.22
C THR A 22 25.35 16.93 7.59
N ARG A 23 26.03 17.54 6.63
CA ARG A 23 26.87 18.75 6.86
C ARG A 23 26.02 19.95 7.33
N SER A 24 24.81 20.12 6.80
CA SER A 24 23.94 21.22 7.27
C SER A 24 23.53 21.04 8.72
N LEU A 25 23.19 19.84 9.17
CA LEU A 25 22.84 19.57 10.57
C LEU A 25 24.05 19.72 11.50
N LEU A 26 25.22 19.22 11.10
CA LEU A 26 26.47 19.41 11.84
C LEU A 26 26.91 20.87 11.85
N MET A 27 26.78 21.58 10.72
CA MET A 27 27.07 23.01 10.66
C MET A 27 26.13 23.83 11.56
N TYR A 28 24.84 23.53 11.57
CA TYR A 28 23.88 24.22 12.45
C TYR A 28 24.14 23.92 13.92
N SER A 29 24.47 22.68 14.29
CA SER A 29 24.86 22.35 15.67
C SER A 29 26.18 22.98 16.07
N ALA A 30 27.18 23.01 15.19
CA ALA A 30 28.45 23.66 15.43
C ALA A 30 28.32 25.19 15.54
N LEU A 31 27.50 25.82 14.69
CA LEU A 31 27.17 27.27 14.76
C LEU A 31 26.45 27.59 16.06
N LEU A 32 25.57 26.74 16.52
CA LEU A 32 24.84 26.96 17.77
C LEU A 32 25.75 26.83 19.00
N VAL A 33 26.62 25.80 18.99
CA VAL A 33 27.64 25.64 20.05
C VAL A 33 28.62 26.84 20.02
N ALA A 34 29.07 27.26 18.82
CA ALA A 34 29.96 28.43 18.68
C ALA A 34 29.30 29.73 19.16
N ALA A 35 27.99 29.91 18.85
CA ALA A 35 27.23 31.08 19.33
C ALA A 35 27.08 31.10 20.87
N VAL A 36 26.81 29.94 21.46
CA VAL A 36 26.74 29.82 22.93
C VAL A 36 28.09 30.05 23.58
N LEU A 37 29.17 29.51 23.02
CA LEU A 37 30.54 29.73 23.52
C LEU A 37 30.97 31.19 23.37
N ALA A 38 30.66 31.84 22.23
CA ALA A 38 30.92 33.24 21.99
C ALA A 38 30.13 34.14 22.98
N LEU A 39 28.89 33.79 23.29
CA LEU A 39 28.07 34.49 24.29
C LEU A 39 28.66 34.35 25.69
N ILE A 40 29.10 33.16 26.08
CA ILE A 40 29.74 32.89 27.37
C ILE A 40 31.06 33.70 27.48
N ALA A 41 31.89 33.66 26.42
CA ALA A 41 33.15 34.42 26.36
C ALA A 41 32.88 35.92 26.47
N TRP A 42 31.89 36.44 25.73
CA TRP A 42 31.52 37.88 25.79
C TRP A 42 31.02 38.29 27.16
N VAL A 43 30.17 37.46 27.82
CA VAL A 43 29.73 37.70 29.21
C VAL A 43 30.91 37.68 30.17
N GLY A 44 31.87 36.77 29.99
CA GLY A 44 33.11 36.71 30.76
C GLY A 44 33.97 37.98 30.64
N VAL A 45 34.16 38.48 29.41
CA VAL A 45 34.88 39.73 29.13
C VAL A 45 34.19 40.94 29.74
N VAL A 46 32.86 41.03 29.60
CA VAL A 46 32.07 42.12 30.18
C VAL A 46 32.15 42.08 31.72
N ALA A 47 32.05 40.90 32.32
CA ALA A 47 32.18 40.74 33.78
C ALA A 47 33.58 41.15 34.28
N LEU A 48 34.65 40.77 33.57
CA LEU A 48 36.02 41.10 33.89
C LEU A 48 36.29 42.63 33.77
N THR A 49 35.82 43.27 32.69
CA THR A 49 35.96 44.73 32.51
C THR A 49 35.16 45.51 33.54
N MET A 50 33.99 45.03 33.93
CA MET A 50 33.17 45.66 34.99
C MET A 50 33.77 45.48 36.38
N MET A 51 34.46 44.36 36.64
CA MET A 51 35.16 44.11 37.89
C MET A 51 36.36 45.03 38.07
N LEU A 52 37.08 45.32 36.99
CA LEU A 52 38.23 46.25 36.94
C LEU A 52 37.80 47.72 37.03
N ALA A 53 36.59 48.08 36.58
CA ALA A 53 36.11 49.45 36.52
C ALA A 53 35.32 49.89 37.76
N GLY A 54 35.16 49.07 38.78
CA GLY A 54 34.49 49.46 40.05
C GLY A 54 33.00 49.82 39.96
N HIS A 55 32.31 49.43 38.82
CA HIS A 55 30.95 49.85 38.54
C HIS A 55 29.88 48.77 38.83
N ARG A 56 29.04 49.10 39.79
CA ARG A 56 27.66 48.68 40.10
C ARG A 56 27.28 47.24 39.78
N ARG A 57 27.27 46.37 40.76
CA ARG A 57 26.72 45.03 40.84
C ARG A 57 25.42 44.81 40.04
N ARG A 58 24.55 45.83 39.92
CA ARG A 58 23.28 45.79 39.19
C ARG A 58 23.45 45.59 37.67
N VAL A 59 24.46 46.20 37.06
CA VAL A 59 24.71 46.10 35.62
C VAL A 59 25.22 44.72 35.24
N VAL A 60 26.11 44.15 36.06
CA VAL A 60 26.61 42.76 35.87
C VAL A 60 25.48 41.75 36.00
N LEU A 61 24.62 41.89 36.99
CA LEU A 61 23.47 41.00 37.18
C LEU A 61 22.48 41.11 36.03
N ALA A 62 22.21 42.31 35.50
CA ALA A 62 21.32 42.49 34.35
C ALA A 62 21.88 41.87 33.06
N THR A 63 23.18 42.00 32.77
CA THR A 63 23.81 41.42 31.57
C THR A 63 23.80 39.89 31.64
N VAL A 64 24.07 39.29 32.79
CA VAL A 64 24.01 37.85 33.00
C VAL A 64 22.57 37.32 32.81
N ALA A 65 21.59 38.02 33.39
CA ALA A 65 20.19 37.63 33.27
C ALA A 65 19.69 37.70 31.82
N VAL A 66 20.01 38.76 31.07
CA VAL A 66 19.65 38.87 29.64
C VAL A 66 20.33 37.80 28.81
N SER A 67 21.62 37.55 29.02
CA SER A 67 22.36 36.50 28.32
C SER A 67 21.80 35.09 28.58
N ALA A 68 21.44 34.79 29.84
CA ALA A 68 20.80 33.54 30.19
C ALA A 68 19.42 33.36 29.50
N LEU A 69 18.62 34.43 29.47
CA LEU A 69 17.32 34.44 28.79
C LEU A 69 17.45 34.21 27.28
N VAL A 70 18.36 34.89 26.61
CA VAL A 70 18.64 34.73 25.20
C VAL A 70 19.12 33.31 24.90
N SER A 71 20.04 32.78 25.70
CA SER A 71 20.52 31.39 25.55
C SER A 71 19.40 30.37 25.72
N LEU A 72 18.50 30.58 26.69
CA LEU A 72 17.36 29.68 26.94
C LEU A 72 16.37 29.69 25.73
N VAL A 73 16.08 30.88 25.18
CA VAL A 73 15.19 31.05 24.05
C VAL A 73 15.79 30.42 22.77
N VAL A 74 17.06 30.74 22.48
CA VAL A 74 17.75 30.19 21.30
C VAL A 74 17.92 28.67 21.43
N GLY A 75 18.32 28.16 22.58
CA GLY A 75 18.46 26.75 22.86
C GLY A 75 17.12 26.01 22.78
N GLY A 76 16.05 26.58 23.30
CA GLY A 76 14.70 26.01 23.23
C GLY A 76 14.16 25.95 21.79
N LEU A 77 14.33 27.02 21.00
CA LEU A 77 13.92 27.05 19.59
C LEU A 77 14.71 26.05 18.74
N ALA A 78 16.02 26.00 18.93
CA ALA A 78 16.89 25.06 18.23
C ALA A 78 16.57 23.60 18.62
N GLY A 79 16.37 23.33 19.91
CA GLY A 79 15.98 22.01 20.42
C GLY A 79 14.66 21.53 19.81
N ARG A 80 13.65 22.41 19.73
CA ARG A 80 12.37 22.11 19.10
C ARG A 80 12.53 21.79 17.60
N ARG A 81 13.31 22.58 16.86
CA ARG A 81 13.57 22.32 15.43
C ARG A 81 14.30 21.00 15.21
N LEU A 82 15.30 20.69 16.03
CA LEU A 82 16.02 19.42 15.97
C LEU A 82 15.12 18.22 16.32
N ALA A 83 14.27 18.35 17.33
CA ALA A 83 13.31 17.31 17.70
C ALA A 83 12.32 17.02 16.55
N VAL A 84 11.74 18.08 15.94
CA VAL A 84 10.84 17.91 14.79
C VAL A 84 11.55 17.29 13.59
N ALA A 85 12.77 17.73 13.29
CA ALA A 85 13.57 17.15 12.20
C ALA A 85 13.93 15.67 12.47
N ALA A 86 14.26 15.33 13.72
CA ALA A 86 14.56 13.95 14.11
C ALA A 86 13.32 13.03 14.00
N VAL A 87 12.13 13.52 14.40
CA VAL A 87 10.88 12.76 14.26
C VAL A 87 10.58 12.54 12.77
N ARG A 88 10.66 13.59 11.93
CA ARG A 88 10.45 13.46 10.49
C ARG A 88 11.43 12.45 9.85
N ALA A 89 12.72 12.57 10.17
CA ALA A 89 13.71 11.63 9.65
C ALA A 89 13.48 10.17 10.11
N ARG A 90 12.90 9.95 11.29
CA ARG A 90 12.51 8.60 11.75
C ARG A 90 11.29 8.08 10.99
N THR A 91 10.29 8.91 10.74
CA THR A 91 9.10 8.52 9.97
C THR A 91 9.45 8.21 8.51
N ASP A 92 10.30 9.04 7.89
CA ASP A 92 10.77 8.81 6.51
C ASP A 92 11.54 7.49 6.39
N ARG A 93 12.48 7.23 7.31
CA ARG A 93 13.22 5.96 7.35
C ARG A 93 12.32 4.75 7.62
N ALA A 94 11.32 4.90 8.48
CA ALA A 94 10.36 3.84 8.74
C ALA A 94 9.52 3.54 7.50
N ARG A 95 9.10 4.57 6.75
CA ARG A 95 8.40 4.42 5.48
C ARG A 95 9.25 3.74 4.42
N GLU A 96 10.51 4.18 4.25
CA GLU A 96 11.47 3.58 3.31
C GLU A 96 11.70 2.09 3.61
N ARG A 97 11.92 1.74 4.88
CA ARG A 97 12.07 0.33 5.31
C ARG A 97 10.83 -0.51 5.04
N ARG A 98 9.62 0.05 5.22
CA ARG A 98 8.36 -0.65 4.91
C ARG A 98 8.24 -0.92 3.42
N LEU A 99 8.57 0.06 2.57
CA LEU A 99 8.58 -0.10 1.11
C LEU A 99 9.59 -1.15 0.66
N GLU A 100 10.82 -1.11 1.19
CA GLU A 100 11.85 -2.13 0.89
C GLU A 100 11.43 -3.52 1.36
N ALA A 101 10.86 -3.64 2.56
CA ALA A 101 10.37 -4.92 3.08
C ALA A 101 9.21 -5.46 2.23
N GLY A 102 8.28 -4.60 1.81
CA GLY A 102 7.20 -4.95 0.89
C GLY A 102 7.75 -5.46 -0.45
N ARG A 103 8.71 -4.74 -1.04
CA ARG A 103 9.35 -5.16 -2.30
C ARG A 103 10.05 -6.52 -2.18
N ARG A 104 10.80 -6.75 -1.09
CA ARG A 104 11.46 -8.05 -0.86
C ARG A 104 10.46 -9.20 -0.70
N LYS A 105 9.38 -8.98 0.06
CA LYS A 105 8.29 -9.95 0.22
C LYS A 105 7.64 -10.27 -1.13
N LEU A 106 7.38 -9.25 -1.95
CA LEU A 106 6.79 -9.42 -3.27
C LEU A 106 7.69 -10.27 -4.18
N VAL A 107 8.99 -9.96 -4.27
CA VAL A 107 9.96 -10.73 -5.09
C VAL A 107 10.07 -12.18 -4.62
N ALA A 108 10.15 -12.41 -3.32
CA ALA A 108 10.21 -13.78 -2.77
C ALA A 108 8.94 -14.55 -3.07
N TRP A 109 7.78 -13.92 -2.92
CA TRP A 109 6.49 -14.52 -3.20
C TRP A 109 6.34 -14.85 -4.70
N VAL A 110 6.62 -13.90 -5.60
CA VAL A 110 6.59 -14.12 -7.06
C VAL A 110 7.45 -15.30 -7.46
N SER A 111 8.68 -15.37 -6.93
CA SER A 111 9.59 -16.46 -7.23
C SER A 111 9.07 -17.84 -6.79
N HIS A 112 8.38 -17.90 -5.66
CA HIS A 112 7.78 -19.13 -5.14
C HIS A 112 6.52 -19.52 -5.92
N ASP A 113 5.58 -18.58 -6.09
CA ASP A 113 4.26 -18.85 -6.65
C ASP A 113 4.26 -19.00 -8.18
N LEU A 114 5.31 -18.54 -8.88
CA LEU A 114 5.53 -18.86 -10.30
C LEU A 114 6.27 -20.19 -10.50
N ARG A 115 7.14 -20.61 -9.58
CA ARG A 115 7.92 -21.85 -9.73
C ARG A 115 7.03 -23.09 -9.74
N THR A 116 6.02 -23.14 -8.90
CA THR A 116 5.13 -24.29 -8.76
C THR A 116 4.33 -24.57 -10.05
N PRO A 117 3.59 -23.60 -10.63
CA PRO A 117 2.89 -23.81 -11.90
C PRO A 117 3.83 -24.11 -13.06
N LEU A 118 5.00 -23.45 -13.14
CA LEU A 118 5.99 -23.74 -14.17
C LEU A 118 6.51 -25.18 -14.12
N ALA A 119 6.78 -25.71 -12.92
CA ALA A 119 7.17 -27.10 -12.76
C ALA A 119 6.05 -28.08 -13.20
N GLY A 120 4.79 -27.75 -12.88
CA GLY A 120 3.64 -28.53 -13.31
C GLY A 120 3.42 -28.51 -14.84
N LEU A 121 3.54 -27.31 -15.45
CA LEU A 121 3.47 -27.16 -16.91
C LEU A 121 4.57 -27.95 -17.61
N ARG A 122 5.80 -27.87 -17.11
CA ARG A 122 6.94 -28.62 -17.66
C ARG A 122 6.70 -30.11 -17.57
N ALA A 123 6.29 -30.64 -16.41
CA ALA A 123 6.02 -32.06 -16.23
C ALA A 123 4.89 -32.58 -17.16
N MET A 124 3.83 -31.77 -17.38
CA MET A 124 2.77 -32.11 -18.31
C MET A 124 3.25 -32.08 -19.76
N ALA A 125 4.11 -31.14 -20.15
CA ALA A 125 4.66 -31.08 -21.50
C ALA A 125 5.63 -32.25 -21.77
N GLU A 126 6.52 -32.57 -20.83
CA GLU A 126 7.43 -33.73 -20.92
C GLU A 126 6.67 -35.05 -21.03
N ALA A 127 5.59 -35.24 -20.25
CA ALA A 127 4.77 -36.46 -20.33
C ALA A 127 4.05 -36.62 -21.68
N LEU A 128 3.69 -35.53 -22.34
CA LEU A 128 3.12 -35.53 -23.70
C LEU A 128 4.21 -35.78 -24.74
N GLU A 129 5.39 -35.19 -24.62
CA GLU A 129 6.53 -35.31 -25.55
C GLU A 129 7.08 -36.75 -25.54
N ASP A 130 7.28 -37.31 -24.35
CA ASP A 130 7.80 -38.68 -24.15
C ASP A 130 6.78 -39.78 -24.48
N GLY A 131 5.55 -39.41 -24.85
CA GLY A 131 4.49 -40.39 -25.17
C GLY A 131 3.99 -41.18 -23.98
N VAL A 132 4.32 -40.79 -22.76
CA VAL A 132 3.79 -41.40 -21.51
C VAL A 132 2.27 -41.26 -21.45
N VAL A 133 1.75 -40.15 -22.01
CA VAL A 133 0.32 -39.91 -22.18
C VAL A 133 0.03 -39.91 -23.68
N SER A 134 -0.56 -41.01 -24.16
CA SER A 134 -0.87 -41.20 -25.58
C SER A 134 -2.37 -41.40 -25.85
N ASP A 135 -3.16 -41.66 -24.83
CA ASP A 135 -4.62 -41.77 -24.94
C ASP A 135 -5.23 -40.39 -25.27
N PRO A 136 -6.11 -40.30 -26.31
CA PRO A 136 -6.66 -39.01 -26.77
C PRO A 136 -7.42 -38.23 -25.71
N VAL A 137 -8.12 -38.88 -24.78
CA VAL A 137 -8.90 -38.20 -23.73
C VAL A 137 -7.98 -37.60 -22.71
N THR A 138 -6.97 -38.32 -22.24
CA THR A 138 -5.97 -37.83 -21.29
C THR A 138 -5.10 -36.75 -21.93
N THR A 139 -4.71 -36.89 -23.20
CA THR A 139 -3.97 -35.85 -23.95
C THR A 139 -4.75 -34.54 -24.01
N ALA A 140 -6.05 -34.62 -24.34
CA ALA A 140 -6.92 -33.42 -24.37
C ALA A 140 -7.05 -32.78 -22.96
N ASP A 141 -7.09 -33.58 -21.90
CA ASP A 141 -7.12 -33.09 -20.50
C ASP A 141 -5.81 -32.37 -20.14
N TYR A 142 -4.66 -32.93 -20.53
CA TYR A 142 -3.35 -32.27 -20.30
C TYR A 142 -3.25 -30.92 -21.04
N HIS A 143 -3.66 -30.86 -22.32
CA HIS A 143 -3.69 -29.61 -23.06
C HIS A 143 -4.61 -28.57 -22.40
N ARG A 144 -5.77 -28.98 -21.90
CA ARG A 144 -6.68 -28.09 -21.17
C ARG A 144 -6.05 -27.59 -19.87
N ARG A 145 -5.41 -28.47 -19.09
CA ARG A 145 -4.70 -28.09 -17.84
C ARG A 145 -3.55 -27.12 -18.11
N ILE A 146 -2.75 -27.37 -19.15
CA ILE A 146 -1.67 -26.49 -19.57
C ILE A 146 -2.22 -25.09 -19.87
N ARG A 147 -3.30 -25.00 -20.65
CA ARG A 147 -3.93 -23.71 -20.95
C ARG A 147 -4.42 -23.00 -19.70
N VAL A 148 -5.17 -23.69 -18.84
CA VAL A 148 -5.69 -23.10 -17.59
C VAL A 148 -4.57 -22.59 -16.69
N GLU A 149 -3.46 -23.33 -16.59
CA GLU A 149 -2.32 -22.89 -15.76
C GLU A 149 -1.56 -21.74 -16.39
N THR A 150 -1.47 -21.67 -17.73
CA THR A 150 -0.88 -20.55 -18.45
C THR A 150 -1.72 -19.27 -18.26
N ASP A 151 -3.04 -19.37 -18.39
CA ASP A 151 -3.96 -18.24 -18.16
C ASP A 151 -3.84 -17.71 -16.72
N ARG A 152 -3.71 -18.64 -15.75
CA ARG A 152 -3.47 -18.28 -14.35
C ARG A 152 -2.15 -17.55 -14.15
N MET A 153 -1.07 -17.99 -14.80
CA MET A 153 0.24 -17.32 -14.71
C MET A 153 0.19 -15.91 -15.33
N THR A 154 -0.49 -15.74 -16.45
CA THR A 154 -0.73 -14.44 -17.06
C THR A 154 -1.42 -13.50 -16.08
N GLN A 155 -2.48 -13.97 -15.43
CA GLN A 155 -3.18 -13.18 -14.40
C GLN A 155 -2.28 -12.79 -13.22
N LEU A 156 -1.40 -13.70 -12.75
CA LEU A 156 -0.45 -13.38 -11.67
C LEU A 156 0.57 -12.31 -12.09
N VAL A 157 1.01 -12.33 -13.35
CA VAL A 157 1.92 -11.33 -13.91
C VAL A 157 1.22 -9.98 -14.02
N ASP A 158 -0.02 -9.94 -14.49
CA ASP A 158 -0.83 -8.71 -14.57
C ASP A 158 -1.09 -8.11 -13.19
N ASP A 159 -1.44 -8.93 -12.21
CA ASP A 159 -1.62 -8.52 -10.81
C ASP A 159 -0.32 -7.91 -10.23
N LEU A 160 0.83 -8.51 -10.57
CA LEU A 160 2.14 -8.02 -10.15
C LEU A 160 2.47 -6.66 -10.75
N PHE A 161 2.22 -6.47 -12.06
CA PHE A 161 2.44 -5.18 -12.72
C PHE A 161 1.53 -4.11 -12.15
N GLU A 162 0.26 -4.42 -11.90
CA GLU A 162 -0.69 -3.48 -11.31
C GLU A 162 -0.24 -3.06 -9.90
N LEU A 163 0.10 -4.02 -9.06
CA LEU A 163 0.61 -3.73 -7.71
C LEU A 163 1.92 -2.93 -7.74
N SER A 164 2.78 -3.18 -8.73
CA SER A 164 4.00 -2.41 -8.92
C SER A 164 3.71 -0.95 -9.28
N ARG A 165 2.72 -0.69 -10.16
CA ARG A 165 2.27 0.66 -10.53
C ARG A 165 1.66 1.41 -9.34
N ILE A 166 0.82 0.72 -8.56
CA ILE A 166 0.23 1.25 -7.33
C ILE A 166 1.34 1.67 -6.35
N ASN A 167 2.28 0.78 -6.06
CA ASN A 167 3.35 1.03 -5.09
C ASN A 167 4.34 2.12 -5.54
N ALA A 168 4.52 2.30 -6.84
CA ALA A 168 5.35 3.36 -7.42
C ALA A 168 4.63 4.73 -7.42
N GLY A 169 3.33 4.80 -7.08
CA GLY A 169 2.51 6.00 -7.26
C GLY A 169 2.36 6.40 -8.74
N ALA A 170 2.54 5.45 -9.65
CA ALA A 170 2.49 5.66 -11.09
C ALA A 170 1.09 5.38 -11.69
N LEU A 171 0.12 5.08 -10.84
CA LEU A 171 -1.26 4.90 -11.28
C LEU A 171 -1.83 6.26 -11.68
N ARG A 172 -2.23 6.39 -12.94
CA ARG A 172 -2.90 7.59 -13.46
C ARG A 172 -4.37 7.25 -13.60
N LEU A 173 -5.17 7.70 -12.65
CA LEU A 173 -6.62 7.59 -12.72
C LEU A 173 -7.15 8.63 -13.72
N VAL A 174 -8.17 8.23 -14.47
CA VAL A 174 -9.00 9.11 -15.29
C VAL A 174 -10.41 9.05 -14.75
N PRO A 175 -10.72 9.85 -13.71
CA PRO A 175 -12.03 9.77 -13.07
C PRO A 175 -13.14 10.25 -14.02
N THR A 176 -14.18 9.44 -14.14
CA THR A 176 -15.41 9.74 -14.86
C THR A 176 -16.62 9.49 -13.95
N ALA A 177 -17.80 9.93 -14.38
CA ALA A 177 -19.03 9.59 -13.69
C ALA A 177 -19.41 8.15 -14.02
N VAL A 178 -19.22 7.23 -13.08
CA VAL A 178 -19.41 5.78 -13.26
C VAL A 178 -20.67 5.33 -12.52
N PRO A 179 -21.69 4.81 -13.21
CA PRO A 179 -22.83 4.15 -12.58
C PRO A 179 -22.39 2.82 -11.94
N LEU A 180 -22.49 2.69 -10.61
CA LEU A 180 -22.04 1.46 -9.93
C LEU A 180 -22.83 0.22 -10.37
N TYR A 181 -24.09 0.39 -10.80
CA TYR A 181 -24.89 -0.70 -11.32
C TYR A 181 -24.23 -1.40 -12.52
N ASP A 182 -23.73 -0.63 -13.49
CA ASP A 182 -23.14 -1.15 -14.70
C ASP A 182 -21.86 -1.96 -14.38
N VAL A 183 -20.97 -1.38 -13.58
CA VAL A 183 -19.73 -2.05 -13.13
C VAL A 183 -20.01 -3.34 -12.38
N VAL A 184 -21.02 -3.34 -11.50
CA VAL A 184 -21.39 -4.54 -10.72
C VAL A 184 -22.06 -5.57 -11.60
N SER A 185 -22.93 -5.17 -12.53
CA SER A 185 -23.59 -6.07 -13.48
C SER A 185 -22.55 -6.80 -14.35
N ASP A 186 -21.61 -6.08 -14.92
CA ASP A 186 -20.54 -6.63 -15.74
C ASP A 186 -19.62 -7.56 -14.93
N ALA A 187 -19.29 -7.18 -13.70
CA ALA A 187 -18.48 -8.00 -12.81
C ALA A 187 -19.20 -9.32 -12.43
N ILE A 188 -20.51 -9.29 -12.16
CA ILE A 188 -21.32 -10.49 -11.90
C ILE A 188 -21.35 -11.38 -13.14
N ALA A 189 -21.56 -10.82 -14.32
CA ALA A 189 -21.53 -11.59 -15.58
C ALA A 189 -20.15 -12.26 -15.77
N GLY A 190 -19.07 -11.54 -15.49
CA GLY A 190 -17.70 -12.05 -15.58
C GLY A 190 -17.37 -13.20 -14.63
N VAL A 191 -18.04 -13.29 -13.48
CA VAL A 191 -17.81 -14.36 -12.50
C VAL A 191 -18.88 -15.47 -12.53
N ALA A 192 -19.88 -15.36 -13.40
CA ALA A 192 -21.03 -16.29 -13.43
C ALA A 192 -20.63 -17.76 -13.59
N ALA A 193 -19.70 -18.06 -14.51
CA ALA A 193 -19.20 -19.42 -14.74
C ALA A 193 -18.46 -19.97 -13.48
N LEU A 194 -17.68 -19.14 -12.79
CA LEU A 194 -17.00 -19.50 -11.56
C LEU A 194 -18.01 -19.77 -10.44
N ALA A 195 -18.98 -18.88 -10.24
CA ALA A 195 -20.03 -19.04 -9.24
C ALA A 195 -20.84 -20.33 -9.46
N THR A 196 -21.27 -20.59 -10.71
CA THR A 196 -21.97 -21.82 -11.09
C THR A 196 -21.15 -23.08 -10.80
N SER A 197 -19.85 -23.08 -11.18
CA SER A 197 -18.97 -24.24 -10.96
C SER A 197 -18.76 -24.54 -9.48
N ARG A 198 -18.93 -23.56 -8.60
CA ARG A 198 -18.80 -23.67 -7.15
C ARG A 198 -20.14 -23.77 -6.42
N ARG A 199 -21.27 -23.75 -7.14
CA ARG A 199 -22.64 -23.70 -6.62
C ARG A 199 -22.86 -22.52 -5.66
N ILE A 200 -22.37 -21.36 -6.04
CA ILE A 200 -22.54 -20.11 -5.26
C ILE A 200 -23.61 -19.24 -5.92
N THR A 201 -24.53 -18.73 -5.13
CA THR A 201 -25.53 -17.76 -5.57
C THR A 201 -24.99 -16.35 -5.37
N VAL A 202 -24.93 -15.55 -6.44
CA VAL A 202 -24.52 -14.15 -6.37
C VAL A 202 -25.74 -13.27 -6.54
N LEU A 203 -26.01 -12.41 -5.57
CA LEU A 203 -27.20 -11.53 -5.52
C LEU A 203 -26.77 -10.08 -5.46
N ALA A 204 -27.34 -9.24 -6.31
CA ALA A 204 -27.20 -7.79 -6.25
C ALA A 204 -28.45 -7.17 -5.62
N ALA A 205 -28.32 -6.08 -4.88
CA ALA A 205 -29.45 -5.31 -4.38
C ALA A 205 -30.29 -4.77 -5.55
N GLU A 206 -31.60 -4.76 -5.40
CA GLU A 206 -32.52 -4.31 -6.49
C GLU A 206 -32.43 -2.80 -6.76
N THR A 207 -32.10 -2.01 -5.75
CA THR A 207 -32.07 -0.55 -5.80
C THR A 207 -30.90 0.03 -5.00
N GLY A 208 -30.68 1.33 -5.09
CA GLY A 208 -29.68 2.02 -4.26
C GLY A 208 -28.32 2.19 -4.92
N TRP A 209 -28.23 2.06 -6.25
CA TRP A 209 -26.99 2.17 -7.00
C TRP A 209 -26.64 3.62 -7.31
N PRO A 210 -25.69 4.24 -6.61
CA PRO A 210 -25.24 5.59 -6.90
C PRO A 210 -24.29 5.65 -8.11
N VAL A 211 -24.11 6.87 -8.62
CA VAL A 211 -23.01 7.22 -9.52
C VAL A 211 -21.82 7.69 -8.67
N VAL A 212 -20.64 7.23 -9.01
CA VAL A 212 -19.38 7.62 -8.35
C VAL A 212 -18.41 8.24 -9.36
N HIS A 213 -17.59 9.19 -8.91
CA HIS A 213 -16.54 9.76 -9.73
C HIS A 213 -15.25 8.97 -9.54
N ALA A 214 -14.93 8.06 -10.46
CA ALA A 214 -13.84 7.11 -10.32
C ALA A 214 -13.25 6.72 -11.69
N GLY A 215 -12.07 6.09 -11.68
CA GLY A 215 -11.55 5.35 -12.83
C GLY A 215 -12.36 4.07 -13.02
N GLU A 216 -13.11 3.99 -14.10
CA GLU A 216 -14.00 2.85 -14.36
C GLU A 216 -13.25 1.51 -14.45
N PRO A 217 -12.11 1.38 -15.18
CA PRO A 217 -11.37 0.13 -15.23
C PRO A 217 -10.85 -0.34 -13.87
N GLU A 218 -10.36 0.60 -13.06
CA GLU A 218 -9.85 0.32 -11.73
C GLU A 218 -10.97 -0.11 -10.78
N LEU A 219 -12.14 0.53 -10.88
CA LEU A 219 -13.30 0.17 -10.08
C LEU A 219 -13.86 -1.20 -10.48
N ALA A 220 -13.94 -1.51 -11.77
CA ALA A 220 -14.32 -2.83 -12.26
C ALA A 220 -13.37 -3.92 -11.72
N ARG A 221 -12.07 -3.65 -11.71
CA ARG A 221 -11.06 -4.54 -11.14
C ARG A 221 -11.24 -4.77 -9.63
N VAL A 222 -11.58 -3.71 -8.88
CA VAL A 222 -11.90 -3.80 -7.45
C VAL A 222 -13.09 -4.73 -7.22
N VAL A 223 -14.20 -4.51 -7.92
CA VAL A 223 -15.42 -5.32 -7.76
C VAL A 223 -15.17 -6.77 -8.14
N GLN A 224 -14.48 -7.01 -9.25
CA GLN A 224 -14.12 -8.36 -9.70
C GLN A 224 -13.26 -9.10 -8.66
N ASN A 225 -12.23 -8.44 -8.10
CA ASN A 225 -11.37 -9.04 -7.07
C ASN A 225 -12.14 -9.40 -5.80
N LEU A 226 -13.06 -8.53 -5.36
CA LEU A 226 -13.91 -8.80 -4.21
C LEU A 226 -14.85 -9.98 -4.45
N LEU A 227 -15.49 -10.05 -5.64
CA LEU A 227 -16.38 -11.15 -6.01
C LEU A 227 -15.64 -12.49 -6.11
N ILE A 228 -14.51 -12.51 -6.82
CA ILE A 228 -13.68 -13.71 -6.94
C ILE A 228 -13.24 -14.19 -5.56
N ASN A 229 -12.82 -13.28 -4.69
CA ASN A 229 -12.44 -13.60 -3.33
C ASN A 229 -13.62 -14.22 -2.57
N SER A 230 -14.75 -13.57 -2.54
CA SER A 230 -15.95 -14.07 -1.84
C SER A 230 -16.42 -15.42 -2.37
N ILE A 231 -16.45 -15.64 -3.70
CA ILE A 231 -16.80 -16.94 -4.30
C ILE A 231 -15.79 -18.03 -3.91
N HIS A 232 -14.50 -17.67 -3.78
CA HIS A 232 -13.47 -18.66 -3.42
C HIS A 232 -13.57 -19.13 -1.97
N TYR A 233 -13.97 -18.28 -1.05
CA TYR A 233 -14.01 -18.59 0.38
C TYR A 233 -15.40 -19.01 0.87
N THR A 234 -16.44 -18.78 0.09
CA THR A 234 -17.79 -19.22 0.41
C THR A 234 -17.91 -20.74 0.16
N PRO A 235 -18.44 -21.52 1.11
CA PRO A 235 -18.76 -22.94 0.91
C PRO A 235 -19.78 -23.13 -0.20
N ALA A 236 -19.81 -24.34 -0.79
CA ALA A 236 -20.82 -24.70 -1.77
C ALA A 236 -22.25 -24.47 -1.22
N ASP A 237 -23.15 -24.06 -2.10
CA ASP A 237 -24.54 -23.69 -1.78
C ASP A 237 -24.67 -22.40 -0.92
N GLY A 238 -23.54 -21.66 -0.75
CA GLY A 238 -23.52 -20.37 -0.07
C GLY A 238 -23.92 -19.21 -0.98
N THR A 239 -23.98 -18.01 -0.37
CA THR A 239 -24.45 -16.80 -1.05
C THR A 239 -23.44 -15.66 -0.92
N VAL A 240 -23.25 -14.93 -2.01
CA VAL A 240 -22.52 -13.64 -2.04
C VAL A 240 -23.54 -12.55 -2.38
N HIS A 241 -23.64 -11.54 -1.52
CA HIS A 241 -24.57 -10.42 -1.68
C HIS A 241 -23.82 -9.11 -1.88
N ILE A 242 -24.21 -8.34 -2.92
CA ILE A 242 -23.61 -7.05 -3.25
C ILE A 242 -24.65 -5.97 -3.05
N ALA A 243 -24.27 -4.88 -2.38
CA ALA A 243 -25.08 -3.70 -2.19
C ALA A 243 -24.21 -2.44 -2.27
N ALA A 244 -24.82 -1.36 -2.69
CA ALA A 244 -24.18 -0.05 -2.68
C ALA A 244 -25.16 1.00 -2.15
N GLY A 245 -24.64 2.16 -1.81
CA GLY A 245 -25.41 3.29 -1.36
C GLY A 245 -24.54 4.52 -1.18
N HIS A 246 -25.13 5.59 -0.70
CA HIS A 246 -24.41 6.83 -0.41
C HIS A 246 -24.73 7.32 1.00
N ASP A 247 -23.71 7.87 1.64
CA ASP A 247 -23.82 8.69 2.83
C ASP A 247 -23.69 10.18 2.41
N ARG A 248 -23.66 11.11 3.37
CA ARG A 248 -23.54 12.56 3.07
C ARG A 248 -22.32 12.90 2.24
N ASP A 249 -21.17 12.29 2.55
CA ASP A 249 -19.85 12.66 2.00
C ASP A 249 -19.16 11.49 1.30
N SER A 250 -19.81 10.34 1.18
CA SER A 250 -19.20 9.15 0.59
C SER A 250 -20.21 8.24 -0.10
N VAL A 251 -19.73 7.56 -1.14
CA VAL A 251 -20.39 6.42 -1.76
C VAL A 251 -19.76 5.15 -1.19
N TRP A 252 -20.58 4.18 -0.82
CA TRP A 252 -20.11 2.88 -0.37
C TRP A 252 -20.61 1.75 -1.26
N LEU A 253 -19.78 0.71 -1.40
CA LEU A 253 -20.16 -0.57 -1.97
C LEU A 253 -19.71 -1.68 -1.02
N SER A 254 -20.55 -2.67 -0.80
CA SER A 254 -20.25 -3.79 0.07
C SER A 254 -20.48 -5.13 -0.63
N VAL A 255 -19.58 -6.08 -0.37
CA VAL A 255 -19.69 -7.48 -0.76
C VAL A 255 -19.72 -8.30 0.52
N SER A 256 -20.80 -9.01 0.76
CA SER A 256 -21.00 -9.88 1.93
C SER A 256 -21.09 -11.31 1.47
N ASP A 257 -20.47 -12.22 2.17
CA ASP A 257 -20.46 -13.64 1.85
C ASP A 257 -20.76 -14.50 3.09
N THR A 258 -20.96 -15.78 2.86
CA THR A 258 -21.26 -16.77 3.90
C THR A 258 -20.05 -17.68 4.19
N CYS A 259 -18.84 -17.10 4.24
CA CYS A 259 -17.58 -17.82 4.42
C CYS A 259 -17.37 -18.41 5.84
N GLY A 260 -18.28 -18.17 6.78
CA GLY A 260 -18.12 -18.56 8.18
C GLY A 260 -17.33 -17.57 9.04
N GLY A 261 -16.77 -16.54 8.42
CA GLY A 261 -15.98 -15.48 9.09
C GLY A 261 -14.47 -15.62 8.92
N ILE A 262 -13.76 -14.56 9.26
CA ILE A 262 -12.30 -14.45 9.21
C ILE A 262 -11.79 -14.42 10.66
N PRO A 263 -10.72 -15.17 11.01
CA PRO A 263 -10.12 -15.07 12.34
C PRO A 263 -9.75 -13.63 12.69
N GLU A 264 -10.04 -13.17 13.90
CA GLU A 264 -9.83 -11.77 14.31
C GLU A 264 -8.39 -11.28 14.11
N HIS A 265 -7.41 -12.15 14.36
CA HIS A 265 -5.99 -11.82 14.17
C HIS A 265 -5.59 -11.64 12.69
N ASP A 266 -6.41 -12.11 11.76
CA ASP A 266 -6.18 -11.99 10.31
C ASP A 266 -6.87 -10.78 9.70
N LEU A 267 -7.97 -10.25 10.30
CA LEU A 267 -8.76 -9.14 9.77
C LEU A 267 -7.92 -7.93 9.34
N ASN A 268 -6.91 -7.57 10.12
CA ASN A 268 -6.01 -6.45 9.83
C ASN A 268 -4.96 -6.75 8.76
N ARG A 269 -4.80 -8.03 8.37
CA ARG A 269 -3.72 -8.51 7.50
C ARG A 269 -4.20 -9.00 6.15
N ILE A 270 -5.50 -9.22 5.96
CA ILE A 270 -6.03 -9.80 4.71
C ILE A 270 -5.75 -8.95 3.47
N PHE A 271 -5.49 -7.65 3.66
CA PHE A 271 -5.08 -6.74 2.59
C PHE A 271 -3.56 -6.65 2.41
N ASP A 272 -2.77 -7.38 3.19
CA ASP A 272 -1.32 -7.40 3.01
C ASP A 272 -0.94 -8.21 1.76
N VAL A 273 0.10 -7.75 1.07
CA VAL A 273 0.62 -8.43 -0.12
C VAL A 273 1.02 -9.87 0.22
N ALA A 274 0.57 -10.81 -0.60
CA ALA A 274 0.84 -12.24 -0.46
C ALA A 274 0.30 -12.88 0.85
N PHE A 275 -0.66 -12.22 1.51
CA PHE A 275 -1.29 -12.81 2.69
C PHE A 275 -2.27 -13.92 2.27
N ARG A 276 -2.17 -15.04 2.96
CA ARG A 276 -3.13 -16.16 2.89
C ARG A 276 -3.40 -16.64 4.30
N GLY A 277 -4.64 -16.55 4.73
CA GLY A 277 -5.08 -17.14 6.01
C GLY A 277 -4.91 -18.65 6.02
N GLU A 278 -5.05 -19.27 7.19
CA GLU A 278 -4.88 -20.72 7.35
C GLU A 278 -5.80 -21.56 6.44
N HIS A 279 -7.04 -21.11 6.22
CA HIS A 279 -8.01 -21.75 5.32
C HIS A 279 -7.66 -21.55 3.83
N GLY A 280 -6.83 -20.58 3.46
CA GLY A 280 -6.38 -20.33 2.09
C GLY A 280 -5.16 -21.16 1.65
N ARG A 281 -4.63 -22.04 2.52
CA ARG A 281 -3.47 -22.90 2.22
C ARG A 281 -3.83 -24.19 1.51
N THR A 282 -5.12 -24.51 1.35
CA THR A 282 -5.54 -25.69 0.61
C THR A 282 -5.27 -25.51 -0.89
N PRO A 283 -4.80 -26.56 -1.61
CA PRO A 283 -4.47 -26.49 -3.05
C PRO A 283 -5.63 -26.06 -3.95
N SER A 284 -6.86 -26.16 -3.46
CA SER A 284 -8.08 -25.76 -4.17
C SER A 284 -8.33 -24.25 -4.19
N THR A 285 -7.67 -23.47 -3.33
CA THR A 285 -7.80 -22.01 -3.27
C THR A 285 -6.77 -21.37 -4.20
N LYS A 286 -7.13 -21.20 -5.48
CA LYS A 286 -6.24 -20.79 -6.59
C LYS A 286 -5.88 -19.30 -6.65
N GLY A 287 -6.08 -18.51 -5.60
CA GLY A 287 -5.74 -17.06 -5.60
C GLY A 287 -4.29 -16.78 -5.22
N GLY A 288 -3.64 -15.85 -5.92
CA GLY A 288 -2.26 -15.43 -5.67
C GLY A 288 -2.04 -14.62 -4.38
N GLY A 289 -3.09 -14.27 -3.63
CA GLY A 289 -2.99 -13.41 -2.44
C GLY A 289 -2.67 -11.94 -2.77
N LEU A 290 -2.80 -11.54 -4.04
CA LEU A 290 -2.58 -10.16 -4.48
C LEU A 290 -3.89 -9.37 -4.63
N GLY A 291 -5.01 -10.03 -4.93
CA GLY A 291 -6.28 -9.37 -5.27
C GLY A 291 -6.75 -8.37 -4.22
N LEU A 292 -6.75 -8.73 -2.93
CA LEU A 292 -7.16 -7.80 -1.87
C LEU A 292 -6.14 -6.67 -1.63
N ALA A 293 -4.84 -6.91 -1.84
CA ALA A 293 -3.83 -5.86 -1.80
C ALA A 293 -4.01 -4.86 -2.96
N ILE A 294 -4.39 -5.35 -4.15
CA ILE A 294 -4.75 -4.51 -5.31
C ILE A 294 -6.00 -3.70 -4.98
N VAL A 295 -7.06 -4.32 -4.43
CA VAL A 295 -8.27 -3.61 -3.99
C VAL A 295 -7.92 -2.44 -3.07
N ARG A 296 -7.11 -2.68 -2.03
CA ARG A 296 -6.69 -1.62 -1.12
C ARG A 296 -5.94 -0.50 -1.85
N GLY A 297 -4.97 -0.86 -2.67
CA GLY A 297 -4.18 0.14 -3.39
C GLY A 297 -4.97 0.97 -4.39
N LEU A 298 -5.91 0.36 -5.13
CA LEU A 298 -6.77 1.05 -6.06
C LEU A 298 -7.75 1.99 -5.35
N ILE A 299 -8.35 1.54 -4.25
CA ILE A 299 -9.27 2.37 -3.46
C ILE A 299 -8.53 3.53 -2.77
N GLU A 300 -7.35 3.30 -2.21
CA GLU A 300 -6.51 4.36 -1.64
C GLU A 300 -6.07 5.39 -2.72
N ALA A 301 -5.80 4.95 -3.94
CA ALA A 301 -5.49 5.84 -5.06
C ALA A 301 -6.67 6.76 -5.44
N HIS A 302 -7.91 6.30 -5.26
CA HIS A 302 -9.11 7.11 -5.40
C HIS A 302 -9.42 8.00 -4.18
N GLY A 303 -8.53 8.05 -3.17
CA GLY A 303 -8.76 8.78 -1.93
C GLY A 303 -9.81 8.12 -1.02
N GLY A 304 -10.14 6.86 -1.29
CA GLY A 304 -11.12 6.07 -0.55
C GLY A 304 -10.51 5.21 0.55
N HIS A 305 -11.35 4.36 1.12
CA HIS A 305 -10.99 3.40 2.15
C HIS A 305 -11.66 2.05 1.91
N VAL A 306 -10.95 0.95 2.23
CA VAL A 306 -11.51 -0.41 2.23
C VAL A 306 -11.37 -1.02 3.61
N GLY A 307 -12.40 -1.70 4.05
CA GLY A 307 -12.43 -2.43 5.31
C GLY A 307 -13.11 -3.80 5.19
N VAL A 308 -12.92 -4.61 6.20
CA VAL A 308 -13.61 -5.89 6.35
C VAL A 308 -14.07 -6.06 7.78
N ARG A 309 -15.18 -6.73 7.97
CA ARG A 309 -15.69 -7.14 9.28
C ARG A 309 -16.43 -8.46 9.19
N ASN A 310 -16.41 -9.22 10.26
CA ASN A 310 -17.25 -10.38 10.38
C ASN A 310 -18.72 -9.95 10.56
N VAL A 311 -19.62 -10.69 9.94
CA VAL A 311 -21.06 -10.60 10.09
C VAL A 311 -21.61 -11.97 10.43
N THR A 312 -22.90 -12.07 10.79
CA THR A 312 -23.52 -13.36 11.10
C THR A 312 -23.38 -14.33 9.94
N GLY A 313 -22.65 -15.43 10.17
CA GLY A 313 -22.43 -16.49 9.19
C GLY A 313 -21.36 -16.22 8.13
N GLY A 314 -20.67 -15.07 8.15
CA GLY A 314 -19.68 -14.75 7.13
C GLY A 314 -18.91 -13.49 7.36
N CYS A 315 -18.50 -12.84 6.28
CA CYS A 315 -17.80 -11.56 6.35
C CYS A 315 -18.35 -10.54 5.34
N ARG A 316 -18.06 -9.27 5.59
CA ARG A 316 -18.44 -8.16 4.70
C ARG A 316 -17.22 -7.30 4.42
N PHE A 317 -16.88 -7.20 3.15
CA PHE A 317 -15.97 -6.21 2.61
C PHE A 317 -16.77 -4.95 2.29
N GLU A 318 -16.23 -3.79 2.63
CA GLU A 318 -16.86 -2.49 2.34
C GLU A 318 -15.81 -1.53 1.81
N ILE A 319 -16.06 -0.96 0.64
CA ILE A 319 -15.28 0.14 0.09
C ILE A 319 -16.07 1.43 0.25
N ARG A 320 -15.34 2.53 0.51
CA ARG A 320 -15.88 3.88 0.60
C ARG A 320 -15.05 4.79 -0.28
N LEU A 321 -15.73 5.52 -1.15
CA LEU A 321 -15.15 6.51 -2.04
C LEU A 321 -15.71 7.89 -1.70
N PRO A 322 -14.94 8.98 -1.84
CA PRO A 322 -15.47 10.33 -1.66
C PRO A 322 -16.66 10.56 -2.60
N ALA A 323 -17.73 11.15 -2.08
CA ALA A 323 -18.79 11.63 -2.95
C ALA A 323 -18.23 12.70 -3.90
N ALA A 324 -18.66 12.70 -5.16
CA ALA A 324 -18.31 13.78 -6.06
C ALA A 324 -18.80 15.10 -5.45
N THR A 325 -17.86 15.99 -5.09
CA THR A 325 -18.23 17.36 -4.73
C THR A 325 -18.84 17.99 -5.98
N ALA A 326 -20.01 18.61 -5.84
CA ALA A 326 -20.79 19.22 -6.92
C ALA A 326 -20.06 20.35 -7.71
N SER A 327 -18.74 20.51 -7.53
CA SER A 327 -17.89 21.52 -8.17
C SER A 327 -17.16 21.07 -9.44
N ALA A 328 -17.41 19.88 -9.96
CA ALA A 328 -16.71 19.37 -11.15
C ALA A 328 -17.62 19.22 -12.40
N VAL A 329 -18.76 19.92 -12.40
CA VAL A 329 -19.63 20.03 -13.58
C VAL A 329 -19.73 21.49 -13.97
N GLU A 330 -18.69 22.04 -14.58
CA GLU A 330 -18.72 23.20 -15.48
C GLU A 330 -17.86 22.91 -16.72
#